data_93a42384b72da97e0dc9c40e9cd8621e
#
_entry.id   93a42384b72da97e0dc9c40e9cd8621e
#
_cell.length_a   1.000
_cell.length_b   1.000
_cell.length_c   1.000
_cell.angle_alpha   90.00
_cell.angle_beta   90.00
_cell.angle_gamma   90.00
#
_symmetry.space_group_name_H-M   'P 1'
#
loop_
_entity.id
_entity.type
_entity.pdbx_description
1 polymer ?
#
loop_
_entity_poly.entity_id
_entity_poly.type
_entity_poly.pdbx_seq_one_letter_code
_entity_poly.pdbx_strand_id
1 'polypeptide(L)'
;MRKSLFWALVCLFALSQVGLASSSKHIVHYQIKAKLLPDEKAVAGEEILTWLNDSDRFISELQFHLYLNAFKNNRSTFMKESKGVHRRFKLDKKNWGYIDVKKIQIKDGPDLTTTLEYIHPDDGNKDDQTVMRVSLPEPVPPQEKITLHIEFYSKLPKVFARSGFYKDFFMVGQWFPKIGVLWNGEWNCHQYHLNTEFFADYGVYEVEIAVPGEYVVGATGKRVKEVRNEDGTITYTHYQEDVHDFAWTACPDFMEFREKFTLENPPVDTEIIMLVHRSHLNQKERYLSSLKNGIEFYSQNYGPYPYPTITLVDPAPGAPGAGGMEYPTLFTSMTFWWLPKGLFMQEMVTIHEFGHNYWYGMVGSNEFEEAWLDEGINTYSEIKAMAKYYGEDSSMLNTHGLKISDFVLQRARVMGIGKMDPILKNSWEFYSIGSYGTNTYSKAGLMLLTLERYLGEKVMSKIMRTYFEQWKFKHPTSKDFIIVAEEVSGQDLSWFLTSFCTALINWIMLLAKSDPRK
;
A
#
# COMPACT_ATOMS: atom_id res chain seq x y z
N MET A 1 -59.51 24.67 -20.18
CA MET A 1 -58.84 24.07 -19.04
C MET A 1 -58.32 22.69 -19.36
N ARG A 2 -57.23 22.56 -20.12
CA ARG A 2 -56.53 21.26 -20.44
C ARG A 2 -55.21 21.53 -21.16
N LYS A 3 -54.35 22.43 -20.66
CA LYS A 3 -53.00 22.65 -21.18
C LYS A 3 -51.93 22.98 -20.10
N SER A 4 -52.22 22.85 -18.82
CA SER A 4 -51.30 23.20 -17.74
C SER A 4 -50.82 22.02 -16.85
N LEU A 5 -51.09 20.76 -17.28
CA LEU A 5 -50.68 19.57 -16.51
C LEU A 5 -49.52 18.76 -17.17
N PHE A 6 -48.99 19.22 -18.32
CA PHE A 6 -47.95 18.48 -19.04
C PHE A 6 -46.51 18.99 -18.76
N TRP A 7 -46.35 20.13 -18.09
CA TRP A 7 -45.04 20.71 -17.78
C TRP A 7 -44.56 20.45 -16.36
N ALA A 8 -45.37 19.86 -15.50
CA ALA A 8 -45.01 19.52 -14.15
C ALA A 8 -44.35 18.13 -13.98
N LEU A 9 -44.37 17.30 -15.03
CA LEU A 9 -43.80 15.92 -15.00
C LEU A 9 -42.42 15.80 -15.66
N VAL A 10 -41.89 16.86 -16.28
CA VAL A 10 -40.55 16.86 -16.91
C VAL A 10 -39.47 17.43 -15.98
N CYS A 11 -39.84 18.13 -14.90
CA CYS A 11 -38.88 18.71 -13.95
C CYS A 11 -38.53 17.81 -12.75
N LEU A 12 -39.04 16.57 -12.67
CA LEU A 12 -38.78 15.64 -11.55
C LEU A 12 -37.81 14.49 -11.86
N PHE A 13 -37.16 14.51 -13.05
CA PHE A 13 -36.17 13.50 -13.44
C PHE A 13 -34.73 14.05 -13.61
N ALA A 14 -34.46 15.25 -13.12
CA ALA A 14 -33.15 15.89 -13.21
C ALA A 14 -32.49 16.11 -11.83
N LEU A 15 -32.80 15.29 -10.85
CA LEU A 15 -32.13 15.34 -9.53
C LEU A 15 -31.90 13.91 -9.03
N SER A 16 -30.70 13.46 -9.19
CA SER A 16 -29.90 12.46 -8.48
C SER A 16 -29.16 11.51 -9.42
N GLN A 17 -28.27 12.02 -10.26
CA GLN A 17 -27.02 11.35 -10.44
C GLN A 17 -26.07 11.88 -9.35
N VAL A 18 -26.32 11.50 -8.11
CA VAL A 18 -25.25 11.29 -7.17
C VAL A 18 -24.46 10.15 -7.83
N GLY A 19 -23.30 10.48 -8.39
CA GLY A 19 -22.42 9.48 -8.94
C GLY A 19 -22.22 8.43 -7.86
N LEU A 20 -22.72 7.22 -8.10
CA LEU A 20 -22.33 6.05 -7.36
C LEU A 20 -20.81 6.04 -7.46
N ALA A 21 -20.11 6.27 -6.37
CA ALA A 21 -18.67 6.13 -6.31
C ALA A 21 -18.37 4.75 -6.89
N SER A 22 -17.52 4.68 -7.93
CA SER A 22 -17.12 3.42 -8.53
C SER A 22 -16.54 2.55 -7.43
N SER A 23 -17.22 1.47 -7.06
CA SER A 23 -16.72 0.45 -6.16
C SER A 23 -15.92 -0.58 -6.95
N SER A 24 -15.05 -1.33 -6.26
CA SER A 24 -14.36 -2.46 -6.86
C SER A 24 -15.34 -3.59 -7.20
N LYS A 25 -14.87 -4.58 -7.98
CA LYS A 25 -15.66 -5.80 -8.26
C LYS A 25 -15.79 -6.72 -7.05
N HIS A 26 -15.08 -6.45 -5.95
CA HIS A 26 -14.97 -7.33 -4.79
C HIS A 26 -14.63 -8.78 -5.20
N ILE A 27 -13.45 -8.96 -5.79
CA ILE A 27 -12.93 -10.27 -6.19
C ILE A 27 -12.76 -11.18 -4.99
N VAL A 28 -12.40 -10.62 -3.84
CA VAL A 28 -12.21 -11.36 -2.59
C VAL A 28 -13.17 -10.86 -1.50
N HIS A 29 -13.57 -11.79 -0.63
CA HIS A 29 -14.22 -11.46 0.63
C HIS A 29 -13.60 -12.30 1.73
N TYR A 30 -12.92 -11.63 2.66
CA TYR A 30 -12.28 -12.23 3.82
C TYR A 30 -13.09 -11.96 5.08
N GLN A 31 -13.43 -13.02 5.80
CA GLN A 31 -13.90 -12.98 7.18
C GLN A 31 -12.86 -13.66 8.05
N ILE A 32 -12.11 -12.88 8.85
CA ILE A 32 -10.96 -13.40 9.60
C ILE A 32 -11.19 -13.25 11.09
N LYS A 33 -10.91 -14.31 11.85
CA LYS A 33 -10.80 -14.26 13.31
C LYS A 33 -9.34 -14.43 13.69
N ALA A 34 -8.80 -13.48 14.43
CA ALA A 34 -7.42 -13.46 14.87
C ALA A 34 -7.33 -13.35 16.38
N LYS A 35 -6.46 -14.12 16.99
CA LYS A 35 -6.12 -14.01 18.41
C LYS A 35 -4.63 -13.75 18.56
N LEU A 36 -4.28 -12.62 19.19
CA LEU A 36 -2.90 -12.32 19.57
C LEU A 36 -2.45 -13.26 20.71
N LEU A 37 -1.28 -13.84 20.54
CA LEU A 37 -0.59 -14.66 21.55
C LEU A 37 0.72 -13.96 21.92
N PRO A 38 0.69 -12.97 22.84
CA PRO A 38 1.85 -12.10 23.09
C PRO A 38 3.10 -12.83 23.57
N ASP A 39 2.95 -13.85 24.41
CA ASP A 39 4.06 -14.66 24.94
C ASP A 39 4.74 -15.47 23.84
N GLU A 40 3.93 -15.97 22.89
CA GLU A 40 4.42 -16.72 21.74
C GLU A 40 4.92 -15.80 20.61
N LYS A 41 4.63 -14.48 20.66
CA LYS A 41 4.87 -13.54 19.58
C LYS A 41 4.22 -14.01 18.28
N ALA A 42 2.93 -14.36 18.36
CA ALA A 42 2.22 -15.02 17.28
C ALA A 42 0.75 -14.59 17.21
N VAL A 43 0.12 -14.92 16.10
CA VAL A 43 -1.32 -14.79 15.85
C VAL A 43 -1.86 -16.15 15.46
N ALA A 44 -2.87 -16.65 16.18
CA ALA A 44 -3.70 -17.76 15.74
C ALA A 44 -4.86 -17.20 14.92
N GLY A 45 -5.08 -17.74 13.73
CA GLY A 45 -6.04 -17.22 12.77
C GLY A 45 -6.93 -18.30 12.15
N GLU A 46 -8.15 -17.90 11.85
CA GLU A 46 -9.14 -18.64 11.07
C GLU A 46 -9.74 -17.67 10.06
N GLU A 47 -9.76 -18.04 8.78
CA GLU A 47 -10.36 -17.21 7.74
C GLU A 47 -11.38 -17.98 6.90
N ILE A 48 -12.44 -17.30 6.52
CA ILE A 48 -13.35 -17.71 5.47
C ILE A 48 -13.09 -16.78 4.29
N LEU A 49 -12.48 -17.33 3.25
CA LEU A 49 -12.20 -16.65 2.01
C LEU A 49 -13.22 -17.03 0.96
N THR A 50 -13.95 -16.06 0.41
CA THR A 50 -14.72 -16.25 -0.83
C THR A 50 -13.98 -15.53 -1.96
N TRP A 51 -13.63 -16.28 -3.00
CA TRP A 51 -12.92 -15.78 -4.18
C TRP A 51 -13.79 -15.94 -5.43
N LEU A 52 -13.82 -14.91 -6.28
CA LEU A 52 -14.50 -14.89 -7.56
C LEU A 52 -13.51 -15.17 -8.68
N ASN A 53 -13.76 -16.18 -9.50
CA ASN A 53 -13.06 -16.36 -10.76
C ASN A 53 -13.57 -15.33 -11.78
N ASP A 54 -12.97 -14.15 -11.85
CA ASP A 54 -13.36 -13.08 -12.79
C ASP A 54 -12.80 -13.28 -14.22
N SER A 55 -12.18 -14.42 -14.50
CA SER A 55 -11.65 -14.77 -15.83
C SER A 55 -12.68 -15.48 -16.71
N ASP A 56 -12.30 -15.75 -17.94
CA ASP A 56 -13.04 -16.57 -18.91
C ASP A 56 -12.57 -18.04 -18.92
N ARG A 57 -11.71 -18.44 -17.98
CA ARG A 57 -11.10 -19.78 -17.89
C ARG A 57 -11.61 -20.57 -16.68
N PHE A 58 -11.57 -21.90 -16.80
CA PHE A 58 -11.74 -22.80 -15.66
C PHE A 58 -10.45 -22.85 -14.86
N ILE A 59 -10.53 -22.61 -13.55
CA ILE A 59 -9.37 -22.56 -12.65
C ILE A 59 -9.32 -23.80 -11.78
N SER A 60 -8.29 -24.63 -11.97
CA SER A 60 -8.10 -25.93 -11.30
C SER A 60 -7.18 -25.89 -10.08
N GLU A 61 -6.56 -24.73 -9.81
CA GLU A 61 -5.70 -24.52 -8.64
C GLU A 61 -5.83 -23.09 -8.13
N LEU A 62 -5.55 -22.89 -6.83
CA LEU A 62 -5.47 -21.58 -6.21
C LEU A 62 -4.04 -21.33 -5.73
N GLN A 63 -3.55 -20.11 -5.86
CA GLN A 63 -2.23 -19.72 -5.38
C GLN A 63 -2.35 -18.65 -4.29
N PHE A 64 -1.49 -18.75 -3.28
CA PHE A 64 -1.52 -17.89 -2.09
C PHE A 64 -0.13 -17.38 -1.77
N HIS A 65 -0.04 -16.15 -1.34
CA HIS A 65 1.13 -15.58 -0.68
C HIS A 65 1.15 -15.95 0.80
N LEU A 66 2.29 -16.43 1.27
CA LEU A 66 2.62 -16.67 2.68
C LEU A 66 3.84 -15.82 3.04
N TYR A 67 3.71 -14.49 2.96
CA TYR A 67 4.83 -13.55 3.00
C TYR A 67 5.76 -13.69 4.22
N LEU A 68 5.23 -14.00 5.42
CA LEU A 68 6.06 -14.19 6.61
C LEU A 68 7.02 -15.39 6.50
N ASN A 69 6.78 -16.33 5.57
CA ASN A 69 7.72 -17.44 5.31
C ASN A 69 9.07 -16.97 4.75
N ALA A 70 9.15 -15.75 4.23
CA ALA A 70 10.42 -15.10 3.90
C ALA A 70 11.38 -15.03 5.11
N PHE A 71 10.84 -14.98 6.33
CA PHE A 71 11.58 -14.89 7.59
C PHE A 71 11.67 -16.21 8.35
N LYS A 72 11.32 -17.33 7.72
CA LYS A 72 11.31 -18.66 8.36
C LYS A 72 12.72 -19.23 8.58
N ASN A 73 13.67 -18.86 7.73
CA ASN A 73 15.05 -19.31 7.77
C ASN A 73 15.96 -18.36 6.98
N ASN A 74 17.25 -18.65 6.90
CA ASN A 74 18.22 -17.85 6.15
C ASN A 74 18.38 -18.28 4.67
N ARG A 75 17.52 -19.14 4.16
CA ARG A 75 17.60 -19.73 2.80
C ARG A 75 16.44 -19.34 1.89
N SER A 76 15.42 -18.64 2.41
CA SER A 76 14.37 -18.04 1.57
C SER A 76 14.99 -17.09 0.55
N THR A 77 14.28 -16.80 -0.52
CA THR A 77 14.71 -15.87 -1.56
C THR A 77 15.03 -14.50 -0.98
N PHE A 78 14.13 -13.92 -0.19
CA PHE A 78 14.36 -12.66 0.53
C PHE A 78 15.64 -12.68 1.37
N MET A 79 15.87 -13.74 2.12
CA MET A 79 17.04 -13.83 3.01
C MET A 79 18.36 -14.04 2.26
N LYS A 80 18.35 -14.71 1.13
CA LYS A 80 19.51 -14.84 0.24
C LYS A 80 19.87 -13.49 -0.38
N GLU A 81 18.89 -12.76 -0.91
CA GLU A 81 19.07 -11.44 -1.52
C GLU A 81 19.52 -10.39 -0.50
N SER A 82 18.87 -10.33 0.67
CA SER A 82 19.19 -9.37 1.73
C SER A 82 20.48 -9.70 2.49
N LYS A 83 21.01 -10.92 2.34
CA LYS A 83 22.11 -11.43 3.17
C LYS A 83 21.84 -11.31 4.67
N GLY A 84 20.56 -11.37 5.05
CA GLY A 84 20.10 -11.21 6.43
C GLY A 84 20.17 -9.79 6.98
N VAL A 85 20.23 -8.78 6.11
CA VAL A 85 20.22 -7.35 6.49
C VAL A 85 19.16 -6.61 5.66
N HIS A 86 18.23 -5.92 6.32
CA HIS A 86 17.25 -5.06 5.69
C HIS A 86 17.21 -3.70 6.38
N ARG A 87 17.24 -2.60 5.63
CA ARG A 87 17.23 -1.22 6.19
C ARG A 87 18.22 -1.01 7.35
N ARG A 88 19.41 -1.66 7.30
CA ARG A 88 20.50 -1.70 8.32
C ARG A 88 20.20 -2.58 9.55
N PHE A 89 19.07 -3.25 9.63
CA PHE A 89 18.74 -4.21 10.67
C PHE A 89 19.18 -5.61 10.24
N LYS A 90 19.71 -6.38 11.20
CA LYS A 90 20.01 -7.79 11.01
C LYS A 90 18.88 -8.63 11.56
N LEU A 91 18.49 -9.68 10.84
CA LEU A 91 17.53 -10.63 11.35
C LEU A 91 18.08 -11.29 12.62
N ASP A 92 17.25 -11.31 13.66
CA ASP A 92 17.55 -12.05 14.89
C ASP A 92 17.22 -13.54 14.67
N LYS A 93 18.28 -14.35 14.52
CA LYS A 93 18.18 -15.80 14.27
C LYS A 93 17.47 -16.60 15.37
N LYS A 94 17.15 -16.00 16.50
CA LYS A 94 16.34 -16.62 17.56
C LYS A 94 14.86 -16.34 17.41
N ASN A 95 14.48 -15.35 16.59
CA ASN A 95 13.13 -14.84 16.45
C ASN A 95 12.70 -14.84 14.97
N TRP A 96 12.62 -16.04 14.38
CA TRP A 96 12.10 -16.27 13.05
C TRP A 96 10.58 -16.00 12.98
N GLY A 97 10.10 -15.65 11.77
CA GLY A 97 8.68 -15.53 11.47
C GLY A 97 8.24 -16.50 10.38
N TYR A 98 7.00 -16.96 10.42
CA TYR A 98 6.43 -17.85 9.41
C TYR A 98 4.90 -17.90 9.51
N ILE A 99 4.25 -18.35 8.43
CA ILE A 99 2.84 -18.75 8.42
C ILE A 99 2.79 -20.28 8.24
N ASP A 100 2.05 -20.94 9.10
CA ASP A 100 1.79 -22.36 9.04
C ASP A 100 0.28 -22.59 8.80
N VAL A 101 -0.08 -23.03 7.61
CA VAL A 101 -1.46 -23.38 7.25
C VAL A 101 -1.76 -24.75 7.82
N LYS A 102 -2.64 -24.78 8.81
CA LYS A 102 -3.01 -26.00 9.54
C LYS A 102 -4.06 -26.80 8.80
N LYS A 103 -4.98 -26.11 8.15
CA LYS A 103 -6.08 -26.71 7.40
C LYS A 103 -6.51 -25.77 6.29
N ILE A 104 -6.88 -26.32 5.14
CA ILE A 104 -7.58 -25.63 4.07
C ILE A 104 -8.67 -26.55 3.54
N GLN A 105 -9.91 -26.08 3.53
CA GLN A 105 -11.08 -26.86 3.17
C GLN A 105 -12.05 -26.04 2.33
N ILE A 106 -12.63 -26.61 1.29
CA ILE A 106 -13.78 -25.99 0.62
C ILE A 106 -14.96 -25.99 1.62
N LYS A 107 -15.61 -24.84 1.76
CA LYS A 107 -16.77 -24.72 2.67
C LYS A 107 -17.82 -25.77 2.30
N ASP A 108 -18.23 -26.56 3.29
CA ASP A 108 -19.16 -27.68 3.11
C ASP A 108 -18.68 -28.75 2.10
N GLY A 109 -17.38 -28.82 1.84
CA GLY A 109 -16.76 -29.68 0.86
C GLY A 109 -15.50 -30.40 1.37
N PRO A 110 -14.66 -30.92 0.44
CA PRO A 110 -13.47 -31.69 0.78
C PRO A 110 -12.38 -30.87 1.46
N ASP A 111 -11.60 -31.55 2.29
CA ASP A 111 -10.33 -31.05 2.84
C ASP A 111 -9.25 -31.08 1.75
N LEU A 112 -8.60 -29.94 1.55
CA LEU A 112 -7.56 -29.74 0.54
C LEU A 112 -6.15 -29.69 1.16
N THR A 113 -6.00 -29.87 2.45
CA THR A 113 -4.71 -29.71 3.17
C THR A 113 -3.62 -30.58 2.58
N THR A 114 -3.95 -31.79 2.11
CA THR A 114 -2.99 -32.72 1.51
C THR A 114 -2.60 -32.37 0.06
N THR A 115 -3.29 -31.44 -0.59
CA THR A 115 -2.95 -30.95 -1.96
C THR A 115 -2.10 -29.70 -1.94
N LEU A 116 -1.79 -29.18 -0.74
CA LEU A 116 -0.94 -28.00 -0.56
C LEU A 116 0.49 -28.33 -0.94
N GLU A 117 1.09 -27.49 -1.78
CA GLU A 117 2.51 -27.52 -2.11
C GLU A 117 3.10 -26.11 -2.21
N TYR A 118 4.40 -26.00 -1.91
CA TYR A 118 5.12 -24.74 -2.12
C TYR A 118 5.70 -24.70 -3.53
N ILE A 119 5.47 -23.59 -4.23
CA ILE A 119 5.96 -23.36 -5.57
C ILE A 119 6.97 -22.21 -5.61
N HIS A 120 7.78 -22.13 -6.66
CA HIS A 120 8.92 -21.24 -6.73
C HIS A 120 8.99 -20.60 -8.13
N PRO A 121 8.01 -19.72 -8.47
CA PRO A 121 7.80 -19.25 -9.84
C PRO A 121 8.96 -18.40 -10.40
N ASP A 122 9.68 -17.67 -9.53
CA ASP A 122 10.62 -16.65 -9.98
C ASP A 122 12.06 -17.16 -10.10
N ASP A 123 12.60 -17.80 -9.04
CA ASP A 123 14.01 -18.18 -8.95
C ASP A 123 14.26 -19.69 -8.79
N GLY A 124 13.19 -20.49 -8.66
CA GLY A 124 13.28 -21.94 -8.45
C GLY A 124 13.87 -22.34 -7.08
N ASN A 125 13.94 -21.43 -6.11
CA ASN A 125 14.52 -21.67 -4.79
C ASN A 125 13.63 -22.58 -3.92
N LYS A 126 13.95 -23.86 -3.86
CA LYS A 126 13.20 -24.88 -3.10
C LYS A 126 13.14 -24.64 -1.58
N ASP A 127 13.99 -23.79 -1.04
CA ASP A 127 13.97 -23.39 0.38
C ASP A 127 12.98 -22.24 0.66
N ASP A 128 12.45 -21.60 -0.38
CA ASP A 128 11.43 -20.56 -0.27
C ASP A 128 10.05 -21.21 -0.10
N GLN A 129 9.24 -20.65 0.75
CA GLN A 129 7.88 -21.11 1.04
C GLN A 129 6.90 -19.92 1.05
N THR A 130 7.22 -18.86 0.33
CA THR A 130 6.39 -17.65 0.30
C THR A 130 5.22 -17.74 -0.67
N VAL A 131 5.23 -18.72 -1.58
CA VAL A 131 4.09 -19.03 -2.47
C VAL A 131 3.61 -20.45 -2.25
N MET A 132 2.32 -20.58 -2.04
CA MET A 132 1.61 -21.84 -1.84
C MET A 132 0.61 -22.06 -2.98
N ARG A 133 0.56 -23.26 -3.50
CA ARG A 133 -0.45 -23.74 -4.46
C ARG A 133 -1.33 -24.79 -3.82
N VAL A 134 -2.63 -24.77 -4.15
CA VAL A 134 -3.61 -25.77 -3.71
C VAL A 134 -4.39 -26.26 -4.92
N SER A 135 -4.32 -27.56 -5.23
CA SER A 135 -5.09 -28.17 -6.32
C SER A 135 -6.54 -28.39 -5.92
N LEU A 136 -7.46 -28.07 -6.83
CA LEU A 136 -8.89 -28.24 -6.63
C LEU A 136 -9.36 -29.57 -7.22
N PRO A 137 -10.29 -30.29 -6.57
CA PRO A 137 -10.86 -31.53 -7.10
C PRO A 137 -11.73 -31.29 -8.34
N GLU A 138 -12.37 -30.13 -8.41
CA GLU A 138 -13.12 -29.64 -9.56
C GLU A 138 -12.74 -28.19 -9.86
N PRO A 139 -12.54 -27.84 -11.14
CA PRO A 139 -12.19 -26.47 -11.50
C PRO A 139 -13.32 -25.48 -11.19
N VAL A 140 -12.98 -24.28 -10.75
CA VAL A 140 -13.92 -23.16 -10.59
C VAL A 140 -14.26 -22.59 -11.98
N PRO A 141 -15.52 -22.62 -12.41
CA PRO A 141 -15.93 -22.07 -13.71
C PRO A 141 -15.74 -20.55 -13.79
N PRO A 142 -15.70 -19.98 -15.00
CA PRO A 142 -15.76 -18.55 -15.22
C PRO A 142 -16.93 -17.87 -14.48
N GLN A 143 -16.68 -16.74 -13.83
CA GLN A 143 -17.64 -15.91 -13.08
C GLN A 143 -18.30 -16.62 -11.88
N GLU A 144 -17.78 -17.77 -11.47
CA GLU A 144 -18.25 -18.50 -10.28
C GLU A 144 -17.34 -18.23 -9.06
N LYS A 145 -17.87 -18.52 -7.89
CA LYS A 145 -17.18 -18.31 -6.62
C LYS A 145 -16.82 -19.63 -5.96
N ILE A 146 -15.69 -19.65 -5.27
CA ILE A 146 -15.33 -20.69 -4.32
C ILE A 146 -15.17 -20.08 -2.93
N THR A 147 -15.62 -20.79 -1.89
CA THR A 147 -15.43 -20.38 -0.50
C THR A 147 -14.57 -21.41 0.22
N LEU A 148 -13.52 -20.93 0.86
CA LEU A 148 -12.58 -21.74 1.63
C LEU A 148 -12.64 -21.39 3.11
N HIS A 149 -12.42 -22.39 3.96
CA HIS A 149 -12.14 -22.24 5.36
C HIS A 149 -10.67 -22.63 5.60
N ILE A 150 -9.87 -21.69 6.14
CA ILE A 150 -8.44 -21.86 6.34
C ILE A 150 -8.10 -21.57 7.80
N GLU A 151 -7.45 -22.53 8.45
CA GLU A 151 -6.89 -22.38 9.79
C GLU A 151 -5.38 -22.21 9.69
N PHE A 152 -4.83 -21.20 10.36
CA PHE A 152 -3.41 -20.88 10.25
C PHE A 152 -2.82 -20.35 11.58
N TYR A 153 -1.50 -20.42 11.67
CA TYR A 153 -0.73 -19.88 12.76
C TYR A 153 0.42 -19.03 12.19
N SER A 154 0.46 -17.74 12.57
CA SER A 154 1.44 -16.79 12.11
C SER A 154 2.38 -16.41 13.23
N LYS A 155 3.59 -16.94 13.19
CA LYS A 155 4.71 -16.54 14.05
C LYS A 155 5.30 -15.26 13.54
N LEU A 156 5.31 -14.22 14.36
CA LEU A 156 5.88 -12.94 13.98
C LEU A 156 7.40 -12.94 14.21
N PRO A 157 8.21 -12.44 13.27
CA PRO A 157 9.63 -12.23 13.51
C PRO A 157 9.83 -11.06 14.49
N LYS A 158 10.98 -10.97 15.12
CA LYS A 158 11.41 -9.66 15.65
C LYS A 158 11.46 -8.69 14.46
N VAL A 159 10.89 -7.49 14.62
CA VAL A 159 10.78 -6.52 13.54
C VAL A 159 12.07 -6.45 12.72
N PHE A 160 11.94 -6.84 11.45
CA PHE A 160 13.04 -6.87 10.49
C PHE A 160 12.67 -6.13 9.21
N ALA A 161 11.53 -6.50 8.60
CA ALA A 161 10.96 -5.86 7.44
C ALA A 161 9.45 -5.72 7.61
N ARG A 162 8.96 -4.52 7.78
CA ARG A 162 7.56 -4.09 7.86
C ARG A 162 6.76 -4.72 9.02
N SER A 163 6.77 -6.04 9.16
CA SER A 163 5.99 -6.79 10.15
C SER A 163 6.86 -7.37 11.25
N GLY A 164 6.29 -7.60 12.42
CA GLY A 164 6.95 -8.26 13.52
C GLY A 164 6.63 -7.68 14.89
N PHE A 165 7.39 -8.09 15.88
CA PHE A 165 7.26 -7.63 17.25
C PHE A 165 8.53 -6.95 17.75
N TYR A 166 8.37 -6.05 18.72
CA TYR A 166 9.44 -5.54 19.56
C TYR A 166 8.89 -5.32 20.98
N LYS A 167 9.35 -6.15 21.95
CA LYS A 167 8.74 -6.24 23.29
C LYS A 167 7.23 -6.52 23.18
N ASP A 168 6.39 -5.59 23.62
CA ASP A 168 4.93 -5.68 23.57
C ASP A 168 4.29 -4.84 22.45
N PHE A 169 5.12 -4.32 21.54
CA PHE A 169 4.67 -3.75 20.29
C PHE A 169 4.58 -4.83 19.22
N PHE A 170 3.46 -4.87 18.51
CA PHE A 170 3.20 -5.76 17.39
C PHE A 170 2.75 -4.95 16.17
N MET A 171 3.42 -5.14 15.03
CA MET A 171 2.95 -4.72 13.72
C MET A 171 2.65 -5.96 12.90
N VAL A 172 1.39 -6.16 12.55
CA VAL A 172 0.87 -7.40 11.98
C VAL A 172 0.38 -7.10 10.57
N GLY A 173 1.33 -7.10 9.64
CA GLY A 173 1.08 -6.98 8.21
C GLY A 173 1.46 -8.28 7.50
N GLN A 174 0.80 -8.59 6.37
CA GLN A 174 1.09 -9.76 5.55
C GLN A 174 1.02 -11.08 6.34
N TRP A 175 0.05 -11.19 7.22
CA TRP A 175 0.01 -12.12 8.35
C TRP A 175 -0.93 -13.32 8.17
N PHE A 176 -1.74 -13.33 7.12
CA PHE A 176 -2.70 -14.39 6.78
C PHE A 176 -2.41 -14.94 5.38
N PRO A 177 -2.84 -16.17 5.05
CA PRO A 177 -2.75 -16.70 3.69
C PRO A 177 -3.55 -15.80 2.73
N LYS A 178 -2.86 -15.05 1.88
CA LYS A 178 -3.48 -14.10 0.95
C LYS A 178 -3.53 -14.69 -0.44
N ILE A 179 -4.72 -14.82 -1.04
CA ILE A 179 -4.84 -15.32 -2.41
C ILE A 179 -4.12 -14.38 -3.40
N GLY A 180 -3.43 -14.96 -4.37
CA GLY A 180 -2.77 -14.22 -5.44
C GLY A 180 -3.77 -13.59 -6.41
N VAL A 181 -3.28 -12.75 -7.31
CA VAL A 181 -4.08 -12.12 -8.35
C VAL A 181 -4.13 -13.03 -9.58
N LEU A 182 -5.32 -13.29 -10.09
CA LEU A 182 -5.51 -13.97 -11.37
C LEU A 182 -5.47 -12.95 -12.51
N TRP A 183 -4.30 -12.77 -13.14
CA TRP A 183 -4.07 -11.76 -14.16
C TRP A 183 -4.13 -12.37 -15.56
N ASN A 184 -5.06 -11.89 -16.38
CA ASN A 184 -5.24 -12.41 -17.74
C ASN A 184 -5.45 -13.95 -17.81
N GLY A 185 -6.08 -14.51 -16.78
CA GLY A 185 -6.35 -15.96 -16.66
C GLY A 185 -5.15 -16.82 -16.25
N GLU A 186 -4.09 -16.20 -15.74
CA GLU A 186 -2.92 -16.85 -15.15
C GLU A 186 -2.62 -16.25 -13.76
N TRP A 187 -2.10 -17.05 -12.85
CA TRP A 187 -1.75 -16.55 -11.52
C TRP A 187 -0.51 -15.66 -11.58
N ASN A 188 -0.66 -14.42 -11.16
CA ASN A 188 0.45 -13.50 -10.86
C ASN A 188 0.71 -13.54 -9.35
N CYS A 189 1.53 -14.49 -8.93
CA CYS A 189 1.80 -14.77 -7.53
C CYS A 189 3.29 -15.01 -7.33
N HIS A 190 4.05 -13.93 -7.21
CA HIS A 190 5.50 -13.92 -7.09
C HIS A 190 5.98 -14.31 -5.69
N GLN A 191 7.21 -14.85 -5.59
CA GLN A 191 7.89 -15.03 -4.32
C GLN A 191 8.15 -13.67 -3.65
N TYR A 192 8.33 -13.67 -2.33
CA TYR A 192 8.65 -12.43 -1.63
C TYR A 192 10.15 -12.13 -1.74
N HIS A 193 10.48 -11.12 -2.53
CA HIS A 193 11.84 -10.66 -2.79
C HIS A 193 12.23 -9.46 -1.90
N LEU A 194 13.54 -9.15 -1.84
CA LEU A 194 14.05 -8.02 -1.04
C LEU A 194 13.51 -6.66 -1.50
N ASN A 195 13.43 -6.47 -2.81
CA ASN A 195 13.04 -5.20 -3.44
C ASN A 195 11.62 -5.29 -4.01
N THR A 196 10.69 -5.90 -3.30
CA THR A 196 9.29 -5.93 -3.70
C THR A 196 8.41 -5.35 -2.61
N GLU A 197 7.29 -4.81 -3.01
CA GLU A 197 6.14 -4.55 -2.17
C GLU A 197 5.12 -5.67 -2.40
N PHE A 198 3.83 -5.38 -2.61
CA PHE A 198 2.76 -6.38 -2.61
C PHE A 198 1.84 -6.22 -3.82
N PHE A 199 1.03 -7.24 -4.10
CA PHE A 199 0.00 -7.19 -5.12
C PHE A 199 -1.15 -8.10 -4.73
N ALA A 200 -2.39 -7.58 -4.73
CA ALA A 200 -3.59 -8.33 -4.38
C ALA A 200 -4.85 -7.68 -4.96
N ASP A 201 -5.90 -8.50 -5.13
CA ASP A 201 -7.21 -8.05 -5.61
C ASP A 201 -7.99 -7.28 -4.54
N TYR A 202 -8.83 -6.35 -5.00
CA TYR A 202 -9.76 -5.61 -4.16
C TYR A 202 -10.91 -6.47 -3.65
N GLY A 203 -11.32 -6.18 -2.42
CA GLY A 203 -12.45 -6.88 -1.83
C GLY A 203 -12.96 -6.28 -0.54
N VAL A 204 -13.61 -7.15 0.23
CA VAL A 204 -14.22 -6.83 1.52
C VAL A 204 -13.48 -7.59 2.61
N TYR A 205 -13.16 -6.87 3.68
CA TYR A 205 -12.52 -7.44 4.86
C TYR A 205 -13.37 -7.18 6.10
N GLU A 206 -13.76 -8.26 6.78
CA GLU A 206 -14.36 -8.27 8.11
C GLU A 206 -13.45 -9.05 9.05
N VAL A 207 -12.81 -8.35 9.99
CA VAL A 207 -11.76 -8.94 10.81
C VAL A 207 -12.03 -8.73 12.29
N GLU A 208 -12.14 -9.84 13.03
CA GLU A 208 -12.20 -9.86 14.48
C GLU A 208 -10.80 -10.07 15.06
N ILE A 209 -10.35 -9.16 15.92
CA ILE A 209 -9.02 -9.18 16.54
C ILE A 209 -9.18 -9.27 18.05
N ALA A 210 -8.84 -10.41 18.64
CA ALA A 210 -8.84 -10.63 20.09
C ALA A 210 -7.42 -10.39 20.65
N VAL A 211 -7.30 -9.47 21.60
CA VAL A 211 -6.06 -9.12 22.29
C VAL A 211 -6.26 -9.06 23.81
N PRO A 212 -5.22 -9.21 24.65
CA PRO A 212 -5.32 -8.88 26.08
C PRO A 212 -5.78 -7.44 26.30
N GLY A 213 -6.54 -7.21 27.38
CA GLY A 213 -7.30 -5.97 27.59
C GLY A 213 -6.47 -4.70 27.76
N GLU A 214 -5.15 -4.81 28.00
CA GLU A 214 -4.22 -3.69 28.09
C GLU A 214 -3.71 -3.18 26.74
N TYR A 215 -3.94 -3.91 25.63
CA TYR A 215 -3.47 -3.52 24.31
C TYR A 215 -4.40 -2.53 23.63
N VAL A 216 -3.83 -1.45 23.12
CA VAL A 216 -4.50 -0.52 22.19
C VAL A 216 -4.28 -1.01 20.76
N VAL A 217 -5.36 -1.16 20.01
CA VAL A 217 -5.36 -1.75 18.67
C VAL A 217 -5.73 -0.70 17.62
N GLY A 218 -4.96 -0.63 16.53
CA GLY A 218 -5.35 0.02 15.28
C GLY A 218 -5.31 -0.96 14.14
N ALA A 219 -6.21 -0.81 13.18
CA ALA A 219 -6.31 -1.72 12.03
C ALA A 219 -6.82 -0.99 10.78
N THR A 220 -6.65 -1.64 9.64
CA THR A 220 -7.33 -1.28 8.39
C THR A 220 -8.83 -1.16 8.63
N GLY A 221 -9.44 -0.11 8.10
CA GLY A 221 -10.88 0.10 8.13
C GLY A 221 -11.44 0.61 9.45
N LYS A 222 -12.77 0.65 9.49
CA LYS A 222 -13.52 1.19 10.62
C LYS A 222 -13.73 0.13 11.68
N ARG A 223 -13.45 0.46 12.96
CA ARG A 223 -13.89 -0.34 14.11
C ARG A 223 -15.41 -0.26 14.23
N VAL A 224 -16.10 -1.39 14.01
CA VAL A 224 -17.56 -1.48 14.02
C VAL A 224 -18.11 -2.12 15.29
N LYS A 225 -17.28 -2.85 16.04
CA LYS A 225 -17.68 -3.51 17.29
C LYS A 225 -16.51 -3.68 18.24
N GLU A 226 -16.78 -3.62 19.53
CA GLU A 226 -15.85 -3.93 20.62
C GLU A 226 -16.57 -4.79 21.66
N VAL A 227 -15.96 -5.90 22.07
CA VAL A 227 -16.51 -6.81 23.08
C VAL A 227 -15.42 -7.14 24.10
N ARG A 228 -15.72 -6.90 25.38
CA ARG A 228 -14.88 -7.35 26.49
C ARG A 228 -15.28 -8.76 26.86
N ASN A 229 -14.35 -9.69 26.79
CA ASN A 229 -14.56 -11.10 27.03
C ASN A 229 -14.33 -11.43 28.51
N GLU A 230 -14.93 -12.53 28.98
CA GLU A 230 -14.80 -13.00 30.37
C GLU A 230 -13.36 -13.40 30.73
N ASP A 231 -12.54 -13.80 29.75
CA ASP A 231 -11.13 -14.16 29.91
C ASP A 231 -10.17 -12.94 30.02
N GLY A 232 -10.72 -11.72 30.07
CA GLY A 232 -9.98 -10.46 30.17
C GLY A 232 -9.44 -9.95 28.83
N THR A 233 -9.71 -10.63 27.73
CA THR A 233 -9.39 -10.12 26.39
C THR A 233 -10.45 -9.15 25.89
N ILE A 234 -10.09 -8.34 24.89
CA ILE A 234 -11.02 -7.51 24.12
C ILE A 234 -10.98 -7.95 22.68
N THR A 235 -12.16 -8.17 22.09
CA THR A 235 -12.32 -8.44 20.67
C THR A 235 -12.81 -7.20 19.95
N TYR A 236 -12.02 -6.72 18.98
CA TYR A 236 -12.36 -5.63 18.09
C TYR A 236 -12.76 -6.17 16.72
N THR A 237 -13.91 -5.74 16.19
CA THR A 237 -14.29 -6.05 14.80
C THR A 237 -14.07 -4.84 13.94
N HIS A 238 -13.30 -5.01 12.87
CA HIS A 238 -13.06 -3.99 11.84
C HIS A 238 -13.69 -4.41 10.53
N TYR A 239 -14.15 -3.43 9.76
CA TYR A 239 -14.77 -3.64 8.46
C TYR A 239 -14.26 -2.60 7.46
N GLN A 240 -13.90 -3.08 6.27
CA GLN A 240 -13.57 -2.22 5.13
C GLN A 240 -13.85 -2.95 3.81
N GLU A 241 -14.42 -2.25 2.87
CA GLU A 241 -14.56 -2.65 1.47
C GLU A 241 -13.69 -1.78 0.56
N ASP A 242 -13.49 -2.24 -0.67
CA ASP A 242 -12.65 -1.59 -1.69
C ASP A 242 -11.16 -1.45 -1.26
N VAL A 243 -10.64 -2.42 -0.54
CA VAL A 243 -9.24 -2.55 -0.16
C VAL A 243 -8.67 -3.89 -0.58
N HIS A 244 -7.36 -3.97 -0.74
CA HIS A 244 -6.65 -5.16 -1.21
C HIS A 244 -5.78 -5.83 -0.14
N ASP A 245 -5.76 -5.28 1.08
CA ASP A 245 -5.02 -5.83 2.21
C ASP A 245 -5.68 -5.46 3.55
N PHE A 246 -5.27 -6.16 4.60
CA PHE A 246 -5.66 -5.87 5.96
C PHE A 246 -4.46 -6.01 6.91
N ALA A 247 -4.06 -4.91 7.53
CA ALA A 247 -3.03 -4.89 8.55
C ALA A 247 -3.57 -4.32 9.87
N TRP A 248 -2.89 -4.66 10.97
CA TRP A 248 -3.21 -4.15 12.28
C TRP A 248 -1.97 -4.05 13.17
N THR A 249 -2.09 -3.30 14.23
CA THR A 249 -1.05 -3.12 15.24
C THR A 249 -1.63 -3.18 16.63
N ALA A 250 -0.83 -3.59 17.59
CA ALA A 250 -1.21 -3.61 18.99
C ALA A 250 -0.02 -3.25 19.91
N CYS A 251 -0.24 -2.37 20.87
CA CYS A 251 0.76 -2.00 21.86
C CYS A 251 0.10 -1.42 23.12
N PRO A 252 0.51 -1.81 24.34
CA PRO A 252 -0.02 -1.21 25.57
C PRO A 252 0.41 0.26 25.75
N ASP A 253 1.52 0.67 25.13
CA ASP A 253 2.09 2.02 25.26
C ASP A 253 1.56 3.00 24.20
N PHE A 254 0.62 2.60 23.36
CA PHE A 254 -0.03 3.54 22.46
C PHE A 254 -0.97 4.49 23.19
N MET A 255 -0.93 5.74 22.77
CA MET A 255 -1.93 6.76 23.05
C MET A 255 -2.76 6.96 21.78
N GLU A 256 -4.05 6.65 21.83
CA GLU A 256 -4.98 6.84 20.72
C GLU A 256 -5.53 8.26 20.72
N PHE A 257 -5.44 8.93 19.59
CA PHE A 257 -6.05 10.24 19.33
C PHE A 257 -6.96 10.13 18.13
N ARG A 258 -8.14 10.75 18.23
CA ARG A 258 -9.13 10.78 17.14
C ARG A 258 -9.49 12.20 16.81
N GLU A 259 -9.58 12.52 15.53
CA GLU A 259 -10.01 13.83 15.06
C GLU A 259 -10.80 13.69 13.76
N LYS A 260 -11.95 14.35 13.71
CA LYS A 260 -12.76 14.42 12.49
C LYS A 260 -12.14 15.42 11.51
N PHE A 261 -11.96 14.99 10.27
CA PHE A 261 -11.49 15.83 9.18
C PHE A 261 -12.55 15.93 8.09
N THR A 262 -12.87 17.16 7.67
CA THR A 262 -13.86 17.42 6.62
C THR A 262 -13.32 18.41 5.60
N LEU A 263 -13.63 18.19 4.32
CA LEU A 263 -13.51 19.17 3.24
C LEU A 263 -14.87 19.34 2.59
N GLU A 264 -15.14 20.56 2.11
CA GLU A 264 -16.38 20.87 1.35
C GLU A 264 -16.19 20.58 -0.15
N ASN A 265 -15.02 20.85 -0.69
CA ASN A 265 -14.73 20.71 -2.10
C ASN A 265 -13.31 20.18 -2.37
N PRO A 266 -13.16 18.93 -2.86
CA PRO A 266 -14.23 17.91 -2.96
C PRO A 266 -14.71 17.48 -1.58
N PRO A 267 -15.91 16.93 -1.45
CA PRO A 267 -16.44 16.53 -0.15
C PRO A 267 -15.65 15.33 0.40
N VAL A 268 -15.09 15.50 1.59
CA VAL A 268 -14.41 14.46 2.38
C VAL A 268 -14.96 14.50 3.80
N ASP A 269 -15.28 13.34 4.33
CA ASP A 269 -15.67 13.17 5.74
C ASP A 269 -14.99 11.91 6.28
N THR A 270 -13.87 12.06 6.97
CA THR A 270 -13.05 10.97 7.48
C THR A 270 -12.62 11.20 8.91
N GLU A 271 -12.47 10.15 9.69
CA GLU A 271 -11.90 10.20 11.03
C GLU A 271 -10.41 9.86 10.95
N ILE A 272 -9.57 10.78 11.38
CA ILE A 272 -8.14 10.56 11.59
C ILE A 272 -7.97 9.87 12.95
N ILE A 273 -7.34 8.71 12.93
CA ILE A 273 -6.95 7.95 14.12
C ILE A 273 -5.42 7.94 14.17
N MET A 274 -4.83 8.40 15.27
CA MET A 274 -3.38 8.36 15.47
C MET A 274 -3.06 7.49 16.67
N LEU A 275 -2.23 6.48 16.46
CA LEU A 275 -1.62 5.67 17.50
C LEU A 275 -0.19 6.12 17.69
N VAL A 276 0.02 6.98 18.68
CA VAL A 276 1.34 7.56 18.99
C VAL A 276 1.91 6.85 20.20
N HIS A 277 3.13 6.33 20.08
CA HIS A 277 3.81 5.74 21.21
C HIS A 277 4.04 6.79 22.30
N ARG A 278 3.82 6.42 23.57
CA ARG A 278 3.87 7.34 24.72
C ARG A 278 5.16 8.17 24.79
N SER A 279 6.30 7.60 24.38
CA SER A 279 7.58 8.32 24.36
C SER A 279 7.73 9.36 23.24
N HIS A 280 6.80 9.39 22.28
CA HIS A 280 6.86 10.24 21.09
C HIS A 280 5.73 11.28 21.03
N LEU A 281 5.03 11.53 22.14
CA LEU A 281 3.89 12.47 22.21
C LEU A 281 4.23 13.88 21.72
N ASN A 282 5.48 14.30 21.83
CA ASN A 282 5.96 15.60 21.34
C ASN A 282 5.89 15.72 19.79
N GLN A 283 5.68 14.62 19.06
CA GLN A 283 5.55 14.59 17.59
C GLN A 283 4.09 14.61 17.11
N LYS A 284 3.13 14.47 18.01
CA LYS A 284 1.69 14.35 17.69
C LYS A 284 1.20 15.43 16.72
N GLU A 285 1.50 16.70 17.01
CA GLU A 285 1.00 17.83 16.18
C GLU A 285 1.64 17.85 14.77
N ARG A 286 2.89 17.36 14.65
CA ARG A 286 3.54 17.24 13.34
C ARG A 286 2.87 16.15 12.50
N TYR A 287 2.55 15.01 13.09
CA TYR A 287 1.80 13.93 12.43
C TYR A 287 0.42 14.43 11.98
N LEU A 288 -0.34 15.05 12.91
CA LEU A 288 -1.68 15.50 12.61
C LEU A 288 -1.71 16.53 11.49
N SER A 289 -0.85 17.55 11.56
CA SER A 289 -0.82 18.62 10.55
C SER A 289 -0.39 18.11 9.18
N SER A 290 0.63 17.26 9.12
CA SER A 290 1.09 16.70 7.84
C SER A 290 0.07 15.74 7.23
N LEU A 291 -0.62 14.93 8.04
CA LEU A 291 -1.69 14.07 7.54
C LEU A 291 -2.87 14.86 6.98
N LYS A 292 -3.31 15.92 7.68
CA LYS A 292 -4.36 16.83 7.17
C LYS A 292 -3.95 17.47 5.83
N ASN A 293 -2.70 17.94 5.75
CA ASN A 293 -2.14 18.50 4.51
C ASN A 293 -2.14 17.47 3.37
N GLY A 294 -1.78 16.22 3.67
CA GLY A 294 -1.84 15.11 2.73
C GLY A 294 -3.27 14.86 2.23
N ILE A 295 -4.24 14.67 3.15
CA ILE A 295 -5.64 14.42 2.79
C ILE A 295 -6.17 15.57 1.91
N GLU A 296 -5.93 16.82 2.30
CA GLU A 296 -6.35 17.98 1.52
C GLU A 296 -5.72 18.00 0.12
N PHE A 297 -4.38 17.82 0.04
CA PHE A 297 -3.67 17.89 -1.23
C PHE A 297 -4.14 16.83 -2.23
N TYR A 298 -4.13 15.56 -1.80
CA TYR A 298 -4.49 14.46 -2.68
C TYR A 298 -5.98 14.52 -3.08
N SER A 299 -6.86 14.87 -2.15
CA SER A 299 -8.29 14.99 -2.45
C SER A 299 -8.58 16.10 -3.45
N GLN A 300 -7.94 17.27 -3.32
CA GLN A 300 -8.13 18.40 -4.24
C GLN A 300 -7.56 18.14 -5.63
N ASN A 301 -6.46 17.39 -5.74
CA ASN A 301 -5.76 17.19 -7.00
C ASN A 301 -6.24 15.97 -7.78
N TYR A 302 -6.62 14.88 -7.10
CA TYR A 302 -6.91 13.60 -7.75
C TYR A 302 -8.38 13.19 -7.61
N GLY A 303 -8.95 13.31 -6.42
CA GLY A 303 -10.34 12.97 -6.12
C GLY A 303 -10.56 12.82 -4.61
N PRO A 304 -11.79 12.83 -4.10
CA PRO A 304 -12.05 12.76 -2.67
C PRO A 304 -11.53 11.46 -2.06
N TYR A 305 -10.92 11.54 -0.87
CA TYR A 305 -10.59 10.37 -0.06
C TYR A 305 -11.91 9.68 0.37
N PRO A 306 -12.17 8.43 -0.05
CA PRO A 306 -13.52 7.85 0.08
C PRO A 306 -13.74 7.11 1.40
N TYR A 307 -12.67 6.78 2.13
CA TYR A 307 -12.78 5.91 3.29
C TYR A 307 -13.19 6.69 4.54
N PRO A 308 -13.99 6.04 5.44
CA PRO A 308 -14.49 6.68 6.66
C PRO A 308 -13.40 6.91 7.72
N THR A 309 -12.27 6.24 7.61
CA THR A 309 -11.16 6.34 8.57
C THR A 309 -9.81 6.34 7.87
N ILE A 310 -8.82 6.95 8.53
CA ILE A 310 -7.39 6.79 8.24
C ILE A 310 -6.63 6.66 9.55
N THR A 311 -5.86 5.57 9.69
CA THR A 311 -5.08 5.29 10.89
C THR A 311 -3.59 5.53 10.63
N LEU A 312 -3.00 6.49 11.33
CA LEU A 312 -1.55 6.71 11.38
C LEU A 312 -0.97 5.99 12.60
N VAL A 313 0.03 5.17 12.36
CA VAL A 313 0.75 4.45 13.41
C VAL A 313 2.17 5.00 13.54
N ASP A 314 2.55 5.37 14.77
CA ASP A 314 3.91 5.69 15.16
C ASP A 314 4.57 4.44 15.77
N PRO A 315 5.51 3.78 15.08
CA PRO A 315 6.14 2.58 15.60
C PRO A 315 6.87 2.79 16.93
N ALA A 316 6.86 1.77 17.80
CA ALA A 316 7.53 1.84 19.08
C ALA A 316 9.03 2.08 18.94
N PRO A 317 9.67 2.76 19.93
CA PRO A 317 11.12 2.90 19.98
C PRO A 317 11.81 1.53 19.94
N GLY A 318 12.71 1.35 18.99
CA GLY A 318 13.41 0.08 18.75
C GLY A 318 12.72 -0.85 17.75
N ALA A 319 11.61 -0.43 17.13
CA ALA A 319 10.94 -1.10 16.04
C ALA A 319 10.95 -0.30 14.71
N PRO A 320 12.05 0.39 14.33
CA PRO A 320 12.03 1.26 13.15
C PRO A 320 11.85 0.51 11.83
N GLY A 321 12.09 -0.81 11.81
CA GLY A 321 11.80 -1.66 10.65
C GLY A 321 10.31 -1.83 10.34
N ALA A 322 9.42 -1.41 11.25
CA ALA A 322 7.97 -1.40 11.04
C ALA A 322 7.46 -0.05 10.49
N GLY A 323 8.31 0.98 10.37
CA GLY A 323 7.93 2.28 9.84
C GLY A 323 8.03 2.36 8.33
N GLY A 324 7.30 3.31 7.74
CA GLY A 324 7.29 3.52 6.29
C GLY A 324 6.63 2.36 5.57
N MET A 325 5.30 2.19 5.79
CA MET A 325 4.50 1.16 5.15
C MET A 325 3.03 1.57 5.03
N GLU A 326 2.50 1.38 3.84
CA GLU A 326 1.29 1.97 3.27
C GLU A 326 0.11 1.01 3.21
N TYR A 327 -0.23 0.30 4.27
CA TYR A 327 -1.44 -0.55 4.25
C TYR A 327 -2.72 0.27 4.01
N PRO A 328 -3.72 -0.26 3.31
CA PRO A 328 -4.95 0.48 3.03
C PRO A 328 -5.61 1.00 4.30
N THR A 329 -5.90 2.29 4.35
CA THR A 329 -6.51 3.02 5.48
C THR A 329 -5.74 2.93 6.81
N LEU A 330 -4.57 2.31 6.82
CA LEU A 330 -3.62 2.27 7.93
C LEU A 330 -2.21 2.37 7.38
N PHE A 331 -1.43 3.33 7.81
CA PHE A 331 -0.03 3.41 7.44
C PHE A 331 0.86 3.65 8.65
N THR A 332 2.12 3.22 8.55
CA THR A 332 3.10 3.46 9.60
C THR A 332 4.03 4.59 9.18
N SER A 333 4.07 5.66 9.95
CA SER A 333 5.03 6.73 9.72
C SER A 333 6.41 6.35 10.30
N MET A 334 7.35 7.26 10.22
CA MET A 334 8.71 7.06 10.74
C MET A 334 8.98 8.06 11.87
N THR A 335 9.39 7.55 13.04
CA THR A 335 9.62 8.41 14.20
C THR A 335 11.04 8.90 14.28
N PHE A 336 11.18 10.21 14.21
CA PHE A 336 12.41 10.93 14.49
C PHE A 336 12.14 11.92 15.63
N TRP A 337 11.85 11.41 16.83
CA TRP A 337 11.47 12.22 18.01
C TRP A 337 12.43 13.35 18.36
N TRP A 338 13.66 13.28 17.87
CA TRP A 338 14.75 14.26 18.09
C TRP A 338 14.88 15.28 16.94
N LEU A 339 14.10 15.16 15.84
CA LEU A 339 14.22 16.09 14.72
C LEU A 339 13.85 17.50 15.12
N PRO A 340 14.73 18.49 14.86
CA PRO A 340 14.46 19.88 15.16
C PRO A 340 13.36 20.43 14.25
N LYS A 341 12.74 21.53 14.71
CA LYS A 341 11.84 22.32 13.87
C LYS A 341 12.58 22.80 12.63
N GLY A 342 11.92 22.75 11.47
CA GLY A 342 12.50 23.14 10.18
C GLY A 342 13.24 22.02 9.45
N LEU A 343 13.24 20.79 9.98
CA LEU A 343 13.63 19.59 9.24
C LEU A 343 12.37 18.74 9.08
N PHE A 344 11.85 18.65 7.84
CA PHE A 344 10.50 18.16 7.53
C PHE A 344 10.46 16.70 7.06
N MET A 345 11.44 15.89 7.46
CA MET A 345 11.50 14.47 7.07
C MET A 345 10.30 13.66 7.59
N GLN A 346 9.81 13.95 8.80
CA GLN A 346 8.66 13.27 9.37
C GLN A 346 7.37 13.62 8.63
N GLU A 347 7.21 14.90 8.29
CA GLU A 347 6.08 15.40 7.51
C GLU A 347 6.09 14.80 6.11
N MET A 348 7.26 14.72 5.48
CA MET A 348 7.44 14.11 4.17
C MET A 348 7.02 12.64 4.19
N VAL A 349 7.56 11.84 5.13
CA VAL A 349 7.16 10.43 5.25
C VAL A 349 5.66 10.29 5.51
N THR A 350 5.06 11.13 6.37
CA THR A 350 3.61 11.08 6.62
C THR A 350 2.78 11.36 5.38
N ILE A 351 3.18 12.34 4.55
CA ILE A 351 2.50 12.68 3.30
C ILE A 351 2.72 11.58 2.25
N HIS A 352 3.91 11.01 2.19
CA HIS A 352 4.26 9.91 1.29
C HIS A 352 3.42 8.66 1.60
N GLU A 353 3.47 8.17 2.83
CA GLU A 353 2.72 6.96 3.23
C GLU A 353 1.20 7.15 3.13
N PHE A 354 0.70 8.37 3.38
CA PHE A 354 -0.71 8.67 3.11
C PHE A 354 -1.00 8.64 1.61
N GLY A 355 -0.10 9.13 0.78
CA GLY A 355 -0.27 9.21 -0.68
C GLY A 355 -0.46 7.86 -1.34
N HIS A 356 0.12 6.83 -0.78
CA HIS A 356 -0.10 5.44 -1.19
C HIS A 356 -1.55 4.94 -1.01
N ASN A 357 -2.39 5.62 -0.23
CA ASN A 357 -3.83 5.32 -0.26
C ASN A 357 -4.46 5.67 -1.62
N TYR A 358 -3.84 6.57 -2.40
CA TYR A 358 -4.23 6.89 -3.78
C TYR A 358 -3.50 6.01 -4.78
N TRP A 359 -2.18 6.02 -4.75
CA TRP A 359 -1.29 5.29 -5.64
C TRP A 359 -0.91 3.97 -4.97
N TYR A 360 -1.35 2.86 -5.48
CA TYR A 360 -1.42 1.52 -4.92
C TYR A 360 -2.73 1.25 -4.14
N GLY A 361 -3.08 1.99 -3.11
CA GLY A 361 -4.28 1.73 -2.29
C GLY A 361 -5.58 1.75 -3.11
N MET A 362 -5.81 2.81 -3.89
CA MET A 362 -6.97 2.92 -4.78
C MET A 362 -6.64 2.65 -6.24
N VAL A 363 -5.44 2.93 -6.72
CA VAL A 363 -4.96 2.58 -8.07
C VAL A 363 -3.96 1.45 -7.91
N GLY A 364 -4.44 0.19 -7.93
CA GLY A 364 -3.72 -1.01 -7.52
C GLY A 364 -2.74 -1.53 -8.55
N SER A 365 -1.68 -0.79 -8.85
CA SER A 365 -0.62 -1.25 -9.74
C SER A 365 0.14 -2.46 -9.17
N ASN A 366 0.72 -3.27 -10.07
CA ASN A 366 1.54 -4.42 -9.68
C ASN A 366 2.93 -3.96 -9.24
N GLU A 367 3.18 -3.91 -7.94
CA GLU A 367 4.44 -3.44 -7.39
C GLU A 367 5.60 -4.43 -7.58
N PHE A 368 5.33 -5.68 -7.89
CA PHE A 368 6.35 -6.64 -8.26
C PHE A 368 6.99 -6.31 -9.61
N GLU A 369 6.18 -5.90 -10.59
CA GLU A 369 6.61 -5.76 -11.98
C GLU A 369 6.80 -4.29 -12.40
N GLU A 370 5.99 -3.38 -11.86
CA GLU A 370 5.94 -1.97 -12.27
C GLU A 370 5.88 -1.01 -11.07
N ALA A 371 6.76 -1.19 -10.08
CA ALA A 371 6.77 -0.44 -8.80
C ALA A 371 6.81 1.09 -8.96
N TRP A 372 7.23 1.63 -10.09
CA TRP A 372 7.25 3.07 -10.34
C TRP A 372 5.85 3.69 -10.45
N LEU A 373 4.82 2.89 -10.83
CA LEU A 373 3.44 3.37 -10.91
C LEU A 373 2.86 3.71 -9.54
N ASP A 374 3.36 3.06 -8.52
CA ASP A 374 3.10 3.40 -7.14
C ASP A 374 4.10 4.45 -6.64
N GLU A 375 5.33 4.08 -6.40
CA GLU A 375 6.35 4.88 -5.73
C GLU A 375 6.75 6.15 -6.49
N GLY A 376 6.83 6.05 -7.82
CA GLY A 376 7.21 7.17 -8.67
C GLY A 376 6.11 8.21 -8.79
N ILE A 377 4.86 7.77 -8.97
CA ILE A 377 3.70 8.67 -9.01
C ILE A 377 3.48 9.29 -7.64
N ASN A 378 3.65 8.52 -6.58
CA ASN A 378 3.55 9.03 -5.22
C ASN A 378 4.66 10.05 -4.90
N THR A 379 5.91 9.77 -5.27
CA THR A 379 7.03 10.73 -5.10
C THR A 379 6.79 12.04 -5.87
N TYR A 380 6.24 11.98 -7.10
CA TYR A 380 5.82 13.18 -7.84
C TYR A 380 4.79 13.99 -7.06
N SER A 381 3.79 13.32 -6.49
CA SER A 381 2.71 13.94 -5.70
C SER A 381 3.23 14.52 -4.39
N GLU A 382 4.11 13.79 -3.69
CA GLU A 382 4.81 14.21 -2.48
C GLU A 382 5.59 15.51 -2.70
N ILE A 383 6.44 15.57 -3.74
CA ILE A 383 7.24 16.78 -4.06
C ILE A 383 6.32 17.99 -4.19
N LYS A 384 5.19 17.87 -4.87
CA LYS A 384 4.21 18.97 -5.03
C LYS A 384 3.52 19.33 -3.72
N ALA A 385 3.10 18.34 -2.94
CA ALA A 385 2.49 18.55 -1.63
C ALA A 385 3.46 19.23 -0.67
N MET A 386 4.69 18.73 -0.59
CA MET A 386 5.74 19.30 0.25
C MET A 386 6.09 20.73 -0.16
N ALA A 387 6.15 21.03 -1.45
CA ALA A 387 6.38 22.40 -1.94
C ALA A 387 5.23 23.35 -1.54
N LYS A 388 3.96 22.88 -1.65
CA LYS A 388 2.77 23.67 -1.28
C LYS A 388 2.74 24.06 0.20
N TYR A 389 3.02 23.12 1.10
CA TYR A 389 2.81 23.34 2.55
C TYR A 389 4.07 23.75 3.32
N TYR A 390 5.26 23.40 2.83
CA TYR A 390 6.53 23.63 3.53
C TYR A 390 7.49 24.54 2.76
N GLY A 391 7.08 25.02 1.57
CA GLY A 391 7.78 25.98 0.75
C GLY A 391 8.57 25.36 -0.40
N GLU A 392 8.46 26.01 -1.56
CA GLU A 392 9.02 25.53 -2.84
C GLU A 392 10.53 25.25 -2.78
N ASP A 393 11.30 26.12 -2.10
CA ASP A 393 12.75 25.99 -1.97
C ASP A 393 13.21 25.35 -0.67
N SER A 394 12.31 25.07 0.27
CA SER A 394 12.63 24.76 1.67
C SER A 394 11.85 23.58 2.23
N SER A 395 11.21 22.81 1.39
CA SER A 395 10.24 21.77 1.80
C SER A 395 10.84 20.62 2.59
N MET A 396 12.16 20.42 2.59
CA MET A 396 12.83 19.43 3.45
C MET A 396 13.68 20.05 4.56
N LEU A 397 14.24 21.22 4.33
CA LEU A 397 15.05 21.93 5.33
C LEU A 397 14.81 23.43 5.24
N ASN A 398 14.48 24.04 6.37
CA ASN A 398 14.32 25.48 6.54
C ASN A 398 14.80 25.90 7.94
N THR A 399 16.11 26.05 8.09
CA THR A 399 16.71 26.42 9.38
C THR A 399 18.02 27.19 9.21
N HIS A 400 18.25 28.18 10.07
CA HIS A 400 19.50 28.97 10.10
C HIS A 400 19.94 29.52 8.73
N GLY A 401 18.98 29.92 7.89
CA GLY A 401 19.26 30.41 6.55
C GLY A 401 19.55 29.35 5.49
N LEU A 402 19.63 28.08 5.89
CA LEU A 402 19.74 26.96 4.95
C LEU A 402 18.34 26.51 4.51
N LYS A 403 18.18 26.36 3.21
CA LYS A 403 16.95 25.89 2.57
C LYS A 403 17.28 24.75 1.60
N ILE A 404 16.55 23.67 1.68
CA ILE A 404 16.66 22.53 0.77
C ILE A 404 15.24 22.04 0.47
N SER A 405 14.89 21.98 -0.79
CA SER A 405 13.63 21.39 -1.21
C SER A 405 13.75 19.87 -1.40
N ASP A 406 12.62 19.19 -1.34
CA ASP A 406 12.53 17.77 -1.66
C ASP A 406 12.99 17.50 -3.10
N PHE A 407 12.55 18.29 -4.06
CA PHE A 407 13.02 18.23 -5.45
C PHE A 407 14.55 18.16 -5.56
N VAL A 408 15.27 18.99 -4.78
CA VAL A 408 16.75 19.01 -4.80
C VAL A 408 17.32 17.69 -4.25
N LEU A 409 16.72 17.12 -3.21
CA LEU A 409 17.16 15.84 -2.66
C LEU A 409 16.92 14.68 -3.64
N GLN A 410 15.76 14.64 -4.29
CA GLN A 410 15.47 13.63 -5.31
C GLN A 410 16.49 13.71 -6.48
N ARG A 411 16.82 14.91 -6.95
CA ARG A 411 17.87 15.11 -7.96
C ARG A 411 19.23 14.60 -7.50
N ALA A 412 19.63 14.90 -6.28
CA ALA A 412 20.92 14.47 -5.74
C ALA A 412 21.04 12.95 -5.71
N ARG A 413 19.95 12.23 -5.33
CA ARG A 413 19.90 10.77 -5.35
C ARG A 413 20.11 10.22 -6.77
N VAL A 414 19.38 10.76 -7.76
CA VAL A 414 19.48 10.30 -9.16
C VAL A 414 20.87 10.55 -9.75
N MET A 415 21.51 11.67 -9.40
CA MET A 415 22.88 11.95 -9.86
C MET A 415 23.90 10.92 -9.35
N GLY A 416 23.66 10.33 -8.17
CA GLY A 416 24.52 9.30 -7.58
C GLY A 416 24.36 7.91 -8.20
N ILE A 417 23.14 7.38 -8.24
CA ILE A 417 22.88 5.95 -8.51
C ILE A 417 21.92 5.72 -9.70
N GLY A 418 21.20 6.72 -10.17
CA GLY A 418 20.14 6.59 -11.19
C GLY A 418 20.55 6.04 -12.56
N LYS A 419 21.82 5.78 -12.78
CA LYS A 419 22.36 5.18 -14.03
C LYS A 419 22.44 3.65 -13.99
N MET A 420 22.19 3.03 -12.84
CA MET A 420 22.41 1.60 -12.66
C MET A 420 21.33 0.74 -13.32
N ASP A 421 20.07 1.23 -13.31
CA ASP A 421 18.94 0.51 -13.86
C ASP A 421 17.96 1.46 -14.59
N PRO A 422 17.11 0.94 -15.50
CA PRO A 422 15.94 1.66 -16.02
C PRO A 422 14.88 1.81 -14.92
N ILE A 423 13.82 2.59 -15.19
CA ILE A 423 12.67 2.74 -14.29
C ILE A 423 11.77 1.49 -14.37
N LEU A 424 11.46 1.05 -15.59
CA LEU A 424 10.62 -0.10 -15.85
C LEU A 424 11.45 -1.38 -15.82
N LYS A 425 11.30 -2.14 -14.75
CA LYS A 425 11.99 -3.40 -14.49
C LYS A 425 11.29 -4.10 -13.34
N ASN A 426 11.28 -5.44 -13.36
CA ASN A 426 10.81 -6.20 -12.21
C ASN A 426 11.58 -5.84 -10.96
N SER A 427 10.88 -5.63 -9.85
CA SER A 427 11.45 -5.05 -8.63
C SER A 427 12.63 -5.82 -8.07
N TRP A 428 12.62 -7.15 -8.15
CA TRP A 428 13.72 -8.02 -7.68
C TRP A 428 14.94 -8.06 -8.60
N GLU A 429 14.83 -7.58 -9.84
CA GLU A 429 15.93 -7.58 -10.80
C GLU A 429 16.83 -6.35 -10.72
N PHE A 430 16.48 -5.33 -9.91
CA PHE A 430 17.32 -4.16 -9.74
C PHE A 430 18.69 -4.52 -9.15
N TYR A 431 19.72 -3.85 -9.63
CA TYR A 431 21.11 -4.10 -9.24
C TYR A 431 21.33 -4.09 -7.72
N SER A 432 20.60 -3.27 -6.98
CA SER A 432 20.69 -3.16 -5.52
C SER A 432 19.46 -2.44 -4.95
N ILE A 433 19.23 -2.56 -3.64
CA ILE A 433 18.21 -1.79 -2.92
C ILE A 433 18.36 -0.26 -3.12
N GLY A 434 19.59 0.23 -3.22
CA GLY A 434 19.84 1.66 -3.52
C GLY A 434 19.46 2.02 -4.96
N SER A 435 19.69 1.12 -5.94
CA SER A 435 19.26 1.32 -7.32
C SER A 435 17.75 1.24 -7.45
N TYR A 436 17.11 0.26 -6.81
CA TYR A 436 15.65 0.15 -6.72
C TYR A 436 15.04 1.46 -6.21
N GLY A 437 15.36 1.86 -4.98
CA GLY A 437 14.79 3.07 -4.37
C GLY A 437 15.10 4.36 -5.14
N THR A 438 16.26 4.46 -5.82
CA THR A 438 16.56 5.66 -6.62
C THR A 438 15.77 5.69 -7.92
N ASN A 439 15.61 4.56 -8.61
CA ASN A 439 14.98 4.55 -9.93
C ASN A 439 13.45 4.51 -9.84
N THR A 440 12.88 3.76 -8.90
CA THR A 440 11.41 3.66 -8.74
C THR A 440 10.81 4.91 -8.09
N TYR A 441 11.50 5.53 -7.13
CA TYR A 441 11.05 6.76 -6.44
C TYR A 441 11.56 8.02 -7.16
N SER A 442 12.84 8.33 -6.97
CA SER A 442 13.40 9.65 -7.32
C SER A 442 13.43 9.87 -8.83
N LYS A 443 13.93 8.92 -9.62
CA LYS A 443 14.04 9.07 -11.07
C LYS A 443 12.66 9.10 -11.72
N ALA A 444 11.74 8.23 -11.28
CA ALA A 444 10.36 8.21 -11.78
C ALA A 444 9.59 9.49 -11.41
N GLY A 445 9.67 9.95 -10.16
CA GLY A 445 9.07 11.23 -9.76
C GLY A 445 9.60 12.41 -10.56
N LEU A 446 10.91 12.47 -10.79
CA LEU A 446 11.53 13.52 -11.64
C LEU A 446 11.18 13.37 -13.12
N MET A 447 10.96 12.15 -13.61
CA MET A 447 10.44 11.92 -14.95
C MET A 447 9.07 12.54 -15.11
N LEU A 448 8.16 12.34 -14.18
CA LEU A 448 6.82 12.92 -14.20
C LEU A 448 6.84 14.45 -14.08
N LEU A 449 7.72 15.03 -13.26
CA LEU A 449 7.95 16.48 -13.22
C LEU A 449 8.51 17.01 -14.53
N THR A 450 9.30 16.22 -15.25
CA THR A 450 9.81 16.59 -16.59
C THR A 450 8.67 16.57 -17.60
N LEU A 451 7.79 15.57 -17.54
CA LEU A 451 6.58 15.49 -18.36
C LEU A 451 5.66 16.69 -18.09
N GLU A 452 5.48 17.07 -16.82
CA GLU A 452 4.71 18.25 -16.45
C GLU A 452 5.30 19.55 -17.07
N ARG A 453 6.62 19.70 -17.03
CA ARG A 453 7.27 20.86 -17.64
C ARG A 453 7.13 20.89 -19.16
N TYR A 454 7.11 19.74 -19.78
CA TYR A 454 6.92 19.62 -21.24
C TYR A 454 5.48 19.93 -21.66
N LEU A 455 4.48 19.36 -20.97
CA LEU A 455 3.06 19.50 -21.30
C LEU A 455 2.39 20.74 -20.69
N GLY A 456 2.97 21.28 -19.62
CA GLY A 456 2.39 22.32 -18.77
C GLY A 456 1.55 21.75 -17.63
N GLU A 457 1.57 22.46 -16.49
CA GLU A 457 0.94 22.01 -15.24
C GLU A 457 -0.55 21.68 -15.37
N LYS A 458 -1.31 22.48 -16.14
CA LYS A 458 -2.76 22.26 -16.34
C LYS A 458 -3.05 20.92 -17.04
N VAL A 459 -2.25 20.59 -18.06
CA VAL A 459 -2.41 19.32 -18.80
C VAL A 459 -2.02 18.16 -17.90
N MET A 460 -0.88 18.25 -17.21
CA MET A 460 -0.44 17.20 -16.31
C MET A 460 -1.42 16.95 -15.14
N SER A 461 -1.97 18.01 -14.54
CA SER A 461 -3.01 17.87 -13.50
C SER A 461 -4.26 17.15 -14.04
N LYS A 462 -4.65 17.41 -15.29
CA LYS A 462 -5.76 16.71 -15.93
C LYS A 462 -5.41 15.24 -16.20
N ILE A 463 -4.18 14.94 -16.64
CA ILE A 463 -3.70 13.56 -16.84
C ILE A 463 -3.81 12.78 -15.52
N MET A 464 -3.23 13.29 -14.45
CA MET A 464 -3.19 12.62 -13.15
C MET A 464 -4.59 12.36 -12.59
N ARG A 465 -5.49 13.35 -12.70
CA ARG A 465 -6.89 13.19 -12.28
C ARG A 465 -7.63 12.17 -13.12
N THR A 466 -7.49 12.23 -14.46
CA THR A 466 -8.13 11.28 -15.38
C THR A 466 -7.63 9.86 -15.14
N TYR A 467 -6.32 9.69 -14.93
CA TYR A 467 -5.72 8.39 -14.61
C TYR A 467 -6.30 7.82 -13.31
N PHE A 468 -6.36 8.61 -12.24
CA PHE A 468 -6.97 8.21 -10.97
C PHE A 468 -8.45 7.82 -11.15
N GLU A 469 -9.25 8.65 -11.84
CA GLU A 469 -10.69 8.40 -12.03
C GLU A 469 -10.97 7.13 -12.87
N GLN A 470 -10.16 6.86 -13.89
CA GLN A 470 -10.33 5.70 -14.77
C GLN A 470 -9.85 4.40 -14.13
N TRP A 471 -8.80 4.46 -13.31
CA TRP A 471 -8.11 3.29 -12.79
C TRP A 471 -8.33 3.04 -11.29
N LYS A 472 -9.10 3.89 -10.63
CA LYS A 472 -9.48 3.67 -9.24
C LYS A 472 -10.15 2.29 -9.07
N PHE A 473 -9.63 1.49 -8.12
CA PHE A 473 -10.02 0.12 -7.80
C PHE A 473 -9.81 -0.87 -8.95
N LYS A 474 -8.78 -0.65 -9.76
CA LYS A 474 -8.33 -1.53 -10.83
C LYS A 474 -6.82 -1.66 -10.80
N HIS A 475 -6.30 -2.54 -11.65
CA HIS A 475 -4.87 -2.84 -11.78
C HIS A 475 -4.33 -2.30 -13.12
N PRO A 476 -3.86 -1.03 -13.19
CA PRO A 476 -3.27 -0.49 -14.41
C PRO A 476 -1.84 -0.96 -14.60
N THR A 477 -1.39 -0.88 -15.85
CA THR A 477 -0.01 -1.01 -16.29
C THR A 477 0.59 0.33 -16.71
N SER A 478 1.90 0.37 -16.96
CA SER A 478 2.57 1.56 -17.53
C SER A 478 1.96 1.98 -18.88
N LYS A 479 1.47 1.03 -19.68
CA LYS A 479 0.80 1.33 -20.95
C LYS A 479 -0.49 2.11 -20.75
N ASP A 480 -1.23 1.79 -19.71
CA ASP A 480 -2.49 2.46 -19.40
C ASP A 480 -2.27 3.91 -18.97
N PHE A 481 -1.22 4.15 -18.19
CA PHE A 481 -0.83 5.53 -17.84
C PHE A 481 -0.50 6.36 -19.08
N ILE A 482 0.19 5.76 -20.06
CA ILE A 482 0.56 6.44 -21.30
C ILE A 482 -0.66 6.75 -22.14
N ILE A 483 -1.55 5.76 -22.33
CA ILE A 483 -2.77 5.92 -23.10
C ILE A 483 -3.56 7.12 -22.54
N VAL A 484 -3.73 7.18 -21.23
CA VAL A 484 -4.39 8.33 -20.58
C VAL A 484 -3.65 9.64 -20.83
N ALA A 485 -2.32 9.63 -20.75
CA ALA A 485 -1.50 10.82 -20.97
C ALA A 485 -1.61 11.32 -22.43
N GLU A 486 -1.61 10.42 -23.41
CA GLU A 486 -1.77 10.73 -24.82
C GLU A 486 -3.18 11.24 -25.13
N GLU A 487 -4.22 10.59 -24.64
CA GLU A 487 -5.62 11.00 -24.82
C GLU A 487 -5.89 12.39 -24.25
N VAL A 488 -5.38 12.69 -23.06
CA VAL A 488 -5.60 13.98 -22.39
C VAL A 488 -4.79 15.10 -23.01
N SER A 489 -3.53 14.83 -23.42
CA SER A 489 -2.63 15.82 -24.00
C SER A 489 -2.84 16.05 -25.49
N GLY A 490 -3.41 15.05 -26.20
CA GLY A 490 -3.49 15.04 -27.66
C GLY A 490 -2.14 14.89 -28.36
N GLN A 491 -1.10 14.38 -27.67
CA GLN A 491 0.26 14.23 -28.19
C GLN A 491 0.70 12.77 -28.10
N ASP A 492 1.52 12.31 -29.06
CA ASP A 492 2.22 11.03 -28.98
C ASP A 492 3.35 11.15 -27.92
N LEU A 493 3.25 10.37 -26.86
CA LEU A 493 4.20 10.31 -25.74
C LEU A 493 4.96 8.99 -25.66
N SER A 494 4.78 8.08 -26.62
CA SER A 494 5.45 6.78 -26.68
C SER A 494 6.98 6.91 -26.64
N TRP A 495 7.53 7.93 -27.31
CA TRP A 495 8.96 8.27 -27.30
C TRP A 495 9.45 8.64 -25.89
N PHE A 496 8.61 9.35 -25.12
CA PHE A 496 8.99 9.81 -23.78
C PHE A 496 9.20 8.61 -22.86
N LEU A 497 8.27 7.69 -22.83
CA LEU A 497 8.39 6.51 -22.00
C LEU A 497 9.53 5.59 -22.42
N THR A 498 9.68 5.34 -23.72
CA THR A 498 10.83 4.57 -24.23
C THR A 498 12.14 5.21 -23.78
N SER A 499 12.23 6.54 -23.82
CA SER A 499 13.44 7.28 -23.43
C SER A 499 13.71 7.26 -21.92
N PHE A 500 12.68 7.30 -21.08
CA PHE A 500 12.85 7.44 -19.63
C PHE A 500 12.68 6.13 -18.87
N CYS A 501 11.70 5.30 -19.25
CA CYS A 501 11.40 4.07 -18.52
C CYS A 501 12.33 2.92 -18.86
N THR A 502 12.73 2.78 -20.13
CA THR A 502 13.53 1.63 -20.59
C THR A 502 15.03 1.95 -20.78
N ALA A 503 15.40 3.22 -20.87
CA ALA A 503 16.78 3.62 -21.08
C ALA A 503 17.54 3.86 -19.77
N LEU A 504 18.83 3.50 -19.77
CA LEU A 504 19.77 3.81 -18.68
C LEU A 504 20.17 5.31 -18.65
N ILE A 505 19.73 6.11 -19.62
CA ILE A 505 20.19 7.48 -19.83
C ILE A 505 19.47 8.45 -18.90
N ASN A 506 20.23 9.30 -18.22
CA ASN A 506 19.72 10.40 -17.40
C ASN A 506 19.45 11.66 -18.26
N TRP A 507 18.37 11.68 -19.05
CA TRP A 507 17.91 12.86 -19.79
C TRP A 507 17.58 14.05 -18.87
N ILE A 508 17.29 13.79 -17.59
CA ILE A 508 17.06 14.78 -16.53
C ILE A 508 18.21 15.81 -16.45
N MET A 509 19.45 15.41 -16.77
CA MET A 509 20.61 16.31 -16.79
C MET A 509 20.67 17.20 -18.03
N LEU A 510 20.07 16.79 -19.15
CA LEU A 510 20.08 17.56 -20.40
C LEU A 510 19.05 18.69 -20.37
N LEU A 511 17.87 18.46 -19.81
CA LEU A 511 16.81 19.47 -19.69
C LEU A 511 17.10 20.53 -18.61
N ALA A 512 17.91 20.20 -17.59
CA ALA A 512 18.35 21.19 -16.60
C ALA A 512 19.33 22.24 -17.15
N LYS A 513 19.91 22.01 -18.34
CA LYS A 513 20.79 23.00 -19.03
C LYS A 513 20.03 23.95 -19.93
N SER A 514 18.75 23.73 -20.18
CA SER A 514 17.90 24.56 -21.03
C SER A 514 16.95 25.44 -20.22
N ASP A 515 17.41 26.10 -19.16
CA ASP A 515 16.63 27.18 -18.55
C ASP A 515 16.68 28.37 -19.54
N PRO A 516 15.54 28.73 -20.16
CA PRO A 516 15.51 29.85 -21.11
C PRO A 516 15.71 31.23 -20.46
N ARG A 517 16.01 31.29 -19.16
CA ARG A 517 16.25 32.49 -18.37
C ARG A 517 17.71 32.66 -17.90
N LYS A 518 18.64 31.90 -18.49
CA LYS A 518 20.08 32.13 -18.38
C LYS A 518 20.72 32.16 -19.74
#